data_6cd108e16c8758fa6d75e42dbb538921
#
_entry.id   6cd108e16c8758fa6d75e42dbb538921
#
_cell.length_a   1.000
_cell.length_b   1.000
_cell.length_c   1.000
_cell.angle_alpha   90.00
_cell.angle_beta   90.00
_cell.angle_gamma   90.00
#
_symmetry.space_group_name_H-M   'P 1'
#
loop_
_entity.id
_entity.type
_entity.pdbx_description
1 polymer ?
#
loop_
_entity_poly.entity_id
_entity_poly.type
_entity_poly.pdbx_seq_one_letter_code
_entity_poly.pdbx_strand_id
1 'polypeptide(L)'
;MGKTMLXXXXSAAFALQAGGAEVGDLETGSVVGQSFKELDVDAQLFAVEIGDLKTWYPPVTILDFKVRPGRPVLLKVTNKATADHGFQMTDAANAGSPFVMKAEVVLKPGETKYIGIPTSDMFYATQGNTLTYRCHLHPGHVGGKILMIK
;
A
#
# COMPACT_ATOMS: atom_id res chain seq x y z
N MET A 1 27.36 -8.24 19.42
CA MET A 1 27.12 -8.51 19.09
C MET A 1 26.75 -8.47 18.73
N GLY A 2 26.67 -7.96 18.73
CA GLY A 2 26.25 -8.06 18.31
C GLY A 2 25.89 -7.73 17.88
N LYS A 3 25.88 -7.59 17.74
CA LYS A 3 25.58 -7.45 17.29
C LYS A 3 25.00 -7.26 16.77
N THR A 4 24.92 -7.03 16.65
CA THR A 4 24.46 -6.97 16.14
C THR A 4 23.96 -6.53 15.74
N MET A 5 24.02 -6.25 15.60
CA MET A 5 23.62 -5.96 15.19
C MET A 5 23.29 -5.71 14.60
N LEU A 6 23.17 -5.48 14.36
CA LEU A 6 22.83 -5.28 13.74
C LEU A 6 22.41 -5.22 13.25
N UNK A 7 22.10 -4.93 12.55
CA UNK A 7 21.94 -4.99 12.39
C UNK A 7 21.73 -4.79 12.17
N UNK A 8 21.64 -4.20 11.85
CA UNK A 8 21.41 -4.15 11.77
C UNK A 8 21.41 -3.89 11.60
N UNK A 9 21.50 -3.02 11.58
CA UNK A 9 21.44 -2.83 11.57
C UNK A 9 21.39 -2.61 11.27
N UNK A 10 21.20 -1.93 10.83
CA UNK A 10 21.16 -1.76 10.76
C UNK A 10 20.87 -1.62 10.50
N SER A 11 20.38 -1.57 10.18
CA SER A 11 19.55 -1.44 9.73
C SER A 11 18.70 -0.52 9.90
N ALA A 12 18.66 -0.23 10.64
CA ALA A 12 17.77 0.61 11.01
C ALA A 12 17.65 1.69 10.10
N ALA A 13 18.57 2.30 9.94
CA ALA A 13 18.49 3.36 9.19
C ALA A 13 17.74 3.18 8.03
N PHE A 14 18.03 2.24 7.35
CA PHE A 14 17.45 2.15 6.19
C PHE A 14 16.05 2.00 6.30
N ALA A 15 15.64 1.67 7.31
CA ALA A 15 14.32 1.36 7.36
C ALA A 15 13.58 2.56 7.04
N LEU A 16 14.13 3.59 7.22
CA LEU A 16 13.37 4.59 7.12
C LEU A 16 13.15 5.01 5.85
N GLN A 17 13.70 4.56 5.18
CA GLN A 17 13.58 4.99 4.05
C GLN A 17 12.40 4.84 3.40
N ALA A 18 12.20 4.99 2.34
CA ALA A 18 11.17 4.76 1.45
C ALA A 18 9.80 4.85 1.96
N GLY A 19 9.46 5.70 2.72
CA GLY A 19 8.10 5.88 3.09
C GLY A 19 7.49 4.87 4.00
N GLY A 20 8.18 3.89 4.36
CA GLY A 20 7.71 3.01 5.41
C GLY A 20 6.50 2.13 5.16
N ALA A 21 6.04 2.00 3.93
CA ALA A 21 4.94 1.08 3.66
C ALA A 21 5.41 -0.36 3.84
N GLU A 22 4.57 -1.21 4.43
CA GLU A 22 4.91 -2.59 4.70
C GLU A 22 3.87 -3.51 4.08
N VAL A 23 4.33 -4.54 3.38
CA VAL A 23 3.44 -5.52 2.76
C VAL A 23 3.58 -6.83 3.51
N GLY A 24 2.48 -7.50 3.78
CA GLY A 24 2.57 -8.78 4.48
C GLY A 24 1.23 -9.46 4.67
N ASP A 25 1.26 -10.50 5.47
CA ASP A 25 0.06 -11.25 5.78
C ASP A 25 -0.57 -10.67 7.04
N LEU A 26 -1.86 -10.91 7.21
CA LEU A 26 -2.55 -10.39 8.38
C LEU A 26 -1.95 -10.91 9.67
N GLU A 27 -1.56 -12.18 9.68
CA GLU A 27 -1.08 -12.77 10.93
C GLU A 27 0.29 -12.28 11.36
N THR A 28 1.13 -11.95 10.42
CA THR A 28 2.51 -11.62 10.77
C THR A 28 2.92 -10.19 10.43
N GLY A 29 2.13 -9.49 9.66
CA GLY A 29 2.53 -8.16 9.22
C GLY A 29 2.39 -7.11 10.29
N SER A 30 3.15 -6.05 10.17
CA SER A 30 3.02 -4.93 11.08
C SER A 30 3.55 -3.67 10.40
N VAL A 31 3.15 -2.54 10.91
CA VAL A 31 3.65 -1.27 10.41
C VAL A 31 3.73 -0.31 11.60
N VAL A 32 4.81 0.39 11.72
CA VAL A 32 5.10 1.30 12.82
C VAL A 32 4.83 0.65 14.18
N GLY A 33 5.24 -0.57 14.33
CA GLY A 33 5.11 -1.25 15.62
C GLY A 33 3.71 -1.74 15.95
N GLN A 34 2.75 -1.62 15.03
CA GLN A 34 1.40 -2.12 15.28
C GLN A 34 1.11 -3.27 14.36
N SER A 35 0.66 -4.40 14.89
CA SER A 35 0.41 -5.55 14.05
C SER A 35 -0.83 -5.30 13.19
N PHE A 36 -0.82 -5.87 11.99
CA PHE A 36 -1.95 -5.68 11.09
C PHE A 36 -3.25 -6.18 11.75
N LYS A 37 -3.16 -7.19 12.57
CA LYS A 37 -4.38 -7.71 13.21
C LYS A 37 -5.02 -6.69 14.15
N GLU A 38 -4.26 -5.74 14.65
CA GLU A 38 -4.79 -4.76 15.56
C GLU A 38 -5.38 -3.56 14.85
N LEU A 39 -5.24 -3.50 13.55
CA LEU A 39 -5.69 -2.35 12.79
C LEU A 39 -7.00 -2.67 12.07
N ASP A 40 -7.80 -1.66 11.84
CA ASP A 40 -8.99 -1.84 11.03
C ASP A 40 -8.59 -1.74 9.57
N VAL A 41 -9.22 -2.54 8.72
CA VAL A 41 -8.99 -2.43 7.29
C VAL A 41 -9.69 -1.18 6.80
N ASP A 42 -8.94 -0.28 6.21
CA ASP A 42 -9.51 0.97 5.72
C ASP A 42 -10.11 0.85 4.34
N ALA A 43 -9.59 -0.05 3.54
CA ALA A 43 -10.12 -0.25 2.20
C ALA A 43 -9.78 -1.63 1.71
N GLN A 44 -10.66 -2.22 0.91
CA GLN A 44 -10.40 -3.48 0.27
C GLN A 44 -10.40 -3.26 -1.22
N LEU A 45 -9.39 -3.77 -1.90
CA LEU A 45 -9.25 -3.60 -3.33
C LEU A 45 -9.11 -4.97 -3.96
N PHE A 46 -9.79 -5.18 -5.07
CA PHE A 46 -9.80 -6.47 -5.73
C PHE A 46 -9.32 -6.36 -7.17
N ALA A 47 -8.46 -7.28 -7.59
CA ALA A 47 -8.16 -7.40 -9.00
C ALA A 47 -9.23 -8.29 -9.60
N VAL A 48 -9.92 -7.82 -10.62
CA VAL A 48 -11.02 -8.56 -11.22
C VAL A 48 -10.91 -8.54 -12.73
N GLU A 49 -11.55 -9.50 -13.37
CA GLU A 49 -11.64 -9.58 -14.82
C GLU A 49 -13.09 -9.53 -15.20
N ILE A 50 -13.46 -8.63 -16.10
CA ILE A 50 -14.82 -8.50 -16.57
C ILE A 50 -14.74 -8.54 -18.08
N GLY A 51 -15.04 -9.69 -18.67
CA GLY A 51 -14.78 -9.90 -20.08
C GLY A 51 -13.30 -9.78 -20.34
N ASP A 52 -12.92 -8.90 -21.25
CA ASP A 52 -11.50 -8.69 -21.54
C ASP A 52 -10.90 -7.60 -20.68
N LEU A 53 -11.69 -6.96 -19.85
CA LEU A 53 -11.18 -5.88 -19.01
C LEU A 53 -10.52 -6.44 -17.78
N LYS A 54 -9.33 -5.98 -17.46
CA LYS A 54 -8.64 -6.35 -16.22
C LYS A 54 -8.42 -5.08 -15.43
N THR A 55 -8.93 -5.04 -14.22
CA THR A 55 -8.94 -3.82 -13.47
C THR A 55 -8.85 -4.06 -11.99
N TRP A 56 -8.46 -3.03 -11.24
CA TRP A 56 -8.59 -3.03 -9.79
C TRP A 56 -9.92 -2.37 -9.45
N TYR A 57 -10.62 -2.92 -8.47
CA TYR A 57 -11.95 -2.45 -8.08
C TYR A 57 -11.99 -2.29 -6.57
N PRO A 58 -12.57 -1.24 -6.04
CA PRO A 58 -13.20 -0.15 -6.77
C PRO A 58 -12.16 0.81 -7.35
N PRO A 59 -12.49 1.54 -8.37
CA PRO A 59 -11.51 2.44 -9.00
C PRO A 59 -11.22 3.69 -8.19
N VAL A 60 -12.05 4.02 -7.23
CA VAL A 60 -11.80 5.16 -6.37
C VAL A 60 -12.09 4.75 -4.93
N THR A 61 -11.15 5.04 -4.05
CA THR A 61 -11.30 4.75 -2.63
C THR A 61 -11.05 6.03 -1.87
N ILE A 62 -11.83 6.30 -0.84
CA ILE A 62 -11.72 7.53 -0.08
C ILE A 62 -11.29 7.22 1.33
N LEU A 63 -10.25 7.90 1.81
CA LEU A 63 -9.81 7.79 3.19
C LEU A 63 -10.00 9.14 3.87
N ASP A 64 -10.58 9.11 5.07
CA ASP A 64 -10.87 10.34 5.79
C ASP A 64 -9.88 10.46 6.94
N PHE A 65 -8.96 11.41 6.84
CA PHE A 65 -7.96 11.58 7.87
C PHE A 65 -8.53 12.15 9.17
N LYS A 66 -9.70 12.76 9.13
CA LYS A 66 -10.25 13.34 10.35
C LYS A 66 -10.62 12.27 11.35
N VAL A 67 -10.99 11.11 10.90
CA VAL A 67 -11.46 10.09 11.82
C VAL A 67 -10.42 9.04 12.15
N ARG A 68 -9.16 9.30 11.84
CA ARG A 68 -8.16 8.28 12.13
C ARG A 68 -6.87 8.88 12.67
N PRO A 69 -6.92 9.59 13.76
CA PRO A 69 -5.75 10.28 14.24
C PRO A 69 -4.63 9.32 14.58
N GLY A 70 -3.54 9.43 13.85
CA GLY A 70 -2.35 8.68 14.17
C GLY A 70 -2.35 7.21 13.85
N ARG A 71 -3.47 6.66 13.39
CA ARG A 71 -3.50 5.24 13.12
C ARG A 71 -3.03 4.94 11.71
N PRO A 72 -2.16 3.96 11.51
CA PRO A 72 -1.72 3.64 10.14
C PRO A 72 -2.89 3.22 9.26
N VAL A 73 -2.73 3.43 7.97
CA VAL A 73 -3.71 2.99 6.99
C VAL A 73 -3.46 1.51 6.71
N LEU A 74 -4.48 0.70 6.65
CA LEU A 74 -4.33 -0.70 6.28
C LEU A 74 -5.22 -1.01 5.08
N LEU A 75 -4.59 -1.45 3.99
CA LEU A 75 -5.30 -1.83 2.79
C LEU A 75 -5.26 -3.35 2.67
N LYS A 76 -6.38 -3.93 2.22
CA LYS A 76 -6.44 -5.36 1.96
C LYS A 76 -6.57 -5.51 0.45
N VAL A 77 -5.65 -6.20 -0.19
CA VAL A 77 -5.67 -6.37 -1.64
C VAL A 77 -5.79 -7.85 -1.97
N THR A 78 -6.72 -8.21 -2.83
CA THR A 78 -7.02 -9.59 -3.16
C THR A 78 -7.12 -9.75 -4.67
N ASN A 79 -6.52 -10.81 -5.18
CA ASN A 79 -6.61 -11.10 -6.60
C ASN A 79 -7.75 -12.09 -6.84
N LYS A 80 -8.86 -11.62 -7.41
CA LYS A 80 -9.97 -12.48 -7.74
C LYS A 80 -9.98 -12.86 -9.21
N ALA A 81 -8.91 -12.57 -9.92
CA ALA A 81 -8.81 -12.88 -11.34
C ALA A 81 -8.13 -14.23 -11.53
N THR A 82 -7.96 -14.63 -12.79
CA THR A 82 -7.39 -15.94 -13.08
C THR A 82 -5.91 -15.90 -13.42
N ALA A 83 -5.32 -14.75 -13.45
CA ALA A 83 -3.88 -14.60 -13.73
C ALA A 83 -3.25 -13.73 -12.64
N ASP A 84 -1.94 -13.73 -12.57
CA ASP A 84 -1.23 -12.88 -11.60
C ASP A 84 -1.56 -11.42 -11.85
N HIS A 85 -1.70 -10.67 -10.77
CA HIS A 85 -1.92 -9.24 -10.88
C HIS A 85 -0.98 -8.52 -9.93
N GLY A 86 -0.47 -7.39 -10.36
CA GLY A 86 0.37 -6.57 -9.51
C GLY A 86 -0.43 -5.43 -8.92
N PHE A 87 -0.03 -5.00 -7.73
CA PHE A 87 -0.57 -3.79 -7.14
C PHE A 87 0.62 -2.92 -6.82
N GLN A 88 0.68 -1.74 -7.43
CA GLN A 88 1.78 -0.82 -7.17
C GLN A 88 1.20 0.55 -6.92
N MET A 89 1.61 1.15 -5.82
CA MET A 89 1.14 2.47 -5.46
C MET A 89 2.36 3.31 -5.20
N THR A 90 2.43 4.46 -5.83
CA THR A 90 3.57 5.33 -5.67
C THR A 90 3.10 6.78 -5.61
N ASP A 91 4.01 7.66 -5.23
CA ASP A 91 3.69 9.06 -5.21
C ASP A 91 4.17 9.73 -6.50
N ALA A 92 4.10 8.99 -7.60
CA ALA A 92 4.56 9.54 -8.87
C ALA A 92 3.82 10.80 -9.28
N ALA A 93 2.59 10.97 -8.82
CA ALA A 93 1.86 12.16 -9.18
C ALA A 93 2.46 13.41 -8.55
N ASN A 94 3.32 13.25 -7.57
CA ASN A 94 3.95 14.36 -6.92
C ASN A 94 5.43 14.40 -7.29
N ALA A 95 5.71 14.23 -8.56
CA ALA A 95 7.08 14.25 -9.05
C ALA A 95 7.75 15.53 -8.61
N GLY A 96 8.91 15.46 -8.11
CA GLY A 96 9.58 16.62 -7.59
C GLY A 96 9.56 16.67 -6.07
N SER A 97 8.69 15.91 -5.46
CA SER A 97 8.67 15.84 -4.01
C SER A 97 9.92 15.10 -3.53
N PRO A 98 10.53 15.54 -2.44
CA PRO A 98 11.66 14.79 -1.90
C PRO A 98 11.23 13.52 -1.20
N PHE A 99 9.95 13.38 -0.91
CA PHE A 99 9.47 12.18 -0.22
C PHE A 99 9.11 11.13 -1.26
N VAL A 100 9.53 9.91 -1.04
CA VAL A 100 9.21 8.81 -1.95
C VAL A 100 8.52 7.71 -1.17
N MET A 101 7.32 7.35 -1.61
CA MET A 101 6.61 6.24 -1.01
C MET A 101 6.35 5.22 -2.11
N LYS A 102 6.52 3.96 -1.79
CA LYS A 102 6.25 2.91 -2.74
C LYS A 102 5.71 1.69 -2.02
N ALA A 103 4.63 1.14 -2.52
CA ALA A 103 4.11 -0.12 -2.06
C ALA A 103 3.86 -0.99 -3.28
N GLU A 104 4.38 -2.19 -3.29
CA GLU A 104 4.32 -3.02 -4.47
C GLU A 104 4.22 -4.48 -4.08
N VAL A 105 3.32 -5.22 -4.70
CA VAL A 105 3.20 -6.64 -4.43
C VAL A 105 2.61 -7.32 -5.66
N VAL A 106 2.99 -8.58 -5.87
CA VAL A 106 2.41 -9.39 -6.93
C VAL A 106 1.55 -10.45 -6.26
N LEU A 107 0.32 -10.60 -6.74
CA LEU A 107 -0.63 -11.53 -6.15
C LEU A 107 -0.99 -12.62 -7.15
N LYS A 108 -0.91 -13.85 -6.72
CA LYS A 108 -1.36 -14.97 -7.54
C LYS A 108 -2.88 -15.06 -7.44
N PRO A 109 -3.54 -15.75 -8.35
CA PRO A 109 -4.99 -15.90 -8.27
C PRO A 109 -5.43 -16.39 -6.90
N GLY A 110 -6.38 -15.73 -6.29
CA GLY A 110 -6.91 -16.09 -4.99
C GLY A 110 -6.11 -15.56 -3.80
N GLU A 111 -4.98 -14.94 -4.05
CA GLU A 111 -4.13 -14.51 -2.94
C GLU A 111 -4.56 -13.16 -2.38
N THR A 112 -4.39 -13.00 -1.08
CA THR A 112 -4.66 -11.74 -0.39
C THR A 112 -3.41 -11.30 0.33
N LYS A 113 -3.11 -10.02 0.27
CA LYS A 113 -2.03 -9.42 1.05
C LYS A 113 -2.53 -8.13 1.65
N TYR A 114 -1.83 -7.65 2.66
CA TYR A 114 -2.18 -6.42 3.33
C TYR A 114 -1.04 -5.43 3.20
N ILE A 115 -1.37 -4.17 3.11
CA ILE A 115 -0.37 -3.12 2.99
C ILE A 115 -0.63 -2.09 4.07
N GLY A 116 0.32 -1.94 4.99
CA GLY A 116 0.21 -0.95 6.06
C GLY A 116 1.04 0.26 5.72
N ILE A 117 0.48 1.45 5.89
CA ILE A 117 1.17 2.68 5.53
C ILE A 117 1.02 3.68 6.66
N PRO A 118 2.13 4.19 7.20
CA PRO A 118 2.00 5.22 8.23
C PRO A 118 1.19 6.39 7.70
N THR A 119 0.28 6.92 8.52
CA THR A 119 -0.59 7.98 8.08
C THR A 119 0.18 9.19 7.58
N SER A 120 1.27 9.54 8.26
CA SER A 120 2.04 10.68 7.82
C SER A 120 2.66 10.45 6.45
N ASP A 121 3.09 9.21 6.17
CA ASP A 121 3.68 8.93 4.87
C ASP A 121 2.63 9.04 3.78
N MET A 122 1.41 8.56 4.08
CA MET A 122 0.35 8.67 3.11
C MET A 122 0.01 10.14 2.85
N PHE A 123 -0.01 10.94 3.89
CA PHE A 123 -0.31 12.35 3.74
C PHE A 123 0.75 13.05 2.88
N TYR A 124 2.03 12.77 3.15
CA TYR A 124 3.08 13.40 2.37
C TYR A 124 3.07 12.92 0.91
N ALA A 125 2.82 11.65 0.69
CA ALA A 125 2.82 11.12 -0.67
C ALA A 125 1.71 11.73 -1.50
N THR A 126 0.56 12.01 -0.89
CA THR A 126 -0.56 12.54 -1.65
C THR A 126 -0.59 14.06 -1.62
N GLN A 127 0.16 14.68 -0.76
CA GLN A 127 0.06 16.10 -0.52
C GLN A 127 -1.37 16.42 -0.08
N GLY A 128 -1.98 15.46 0.62
CA GLY A 128 -3.33 15.65 1.10
C GLY A 128 -4.39 15.54 0.01
N ASN A 129 -4.05 14.91 -1.08
CA ASN A 129 -4.99 14.85 -2.19
C ASN A 129 -5.15 13.43 -2.74
N THR A 130 -4.36 13.01 -3.70
CA THR A 130 -4.60 11.80 -4.45
C THR A 130 -3.36 10.94 -4.59
N LEU A 131 -3.54 9.63 -4.55
CA LEU A 131 -2.47 8.69 -4.82
C LEU A 131 -3.02 7.65 -5.78
N THR A 132 -2.27 7.27 -6.81
CA THR A 132 -2.75 6.30 -7.77
C THR A 132 -2.16 4.93 -7.51
N TYR A 133 -2.89 3.89 -7.92
CA TYR A 133 -2.36 2.54 -7.90
C TYR A 133 -2.65 1.89 -9.24
N ARG A 134 -1.85 0.89 -9.58
CA ARG A 134 -1.96 0.24 -10.87
C ARG A 134 -1.42 -1.17 -10.80
N CYS A 135 -1.63 -1.95 -11.86
CA CYS A 135 -0.98 -3.23 -12.00
C CYS A 135 0.33 -2.97 -12.73
N HIS A 136 1.44 -3.17 -12.06
CA HIS A 136 2.72 -2.85 -12.66
C HIS A 136 3.23 -3.97 -13.57
N LEU A 137 2.49 -5.07 -13.66
CA LEU A 137 2.91 -6.18 -14.51
C LEU A 137 2.48 -6.00 -15.96
N HIS A 138 1.33 -5.36 -16.19
CA HIS A 138 0.80 -5.26 -17.54
C HIS A 138 0.22 -3.88 -17.76
N PRO A 139 0.70 -3.16 -18.74
CA PRO A 139 0.22 -1.79 -18.96
C PRO A 139 -1.24 -1.66 -19.35
N GLY A 140 -1.86 -2.69 -19.83
CA GLY A 140 -3.25 -2.58 -20.21
C GLY A 140 -4.25 -2.72 -19.07
N HIS A 141 -3.77 -3.02 -17.86
CA HIS A 141 -4.70 -3.17 -16.75
C HIS A 141 -5.09 -1.81 -16.21
N VAL A 142 -6.33 -1.66 -15.84
CA VAL A 142 -6.83 -0.38 -15.32
C VAL A 142 -6.53 -0.26 -13.84
N GLY A 143 -5.99 0.85 -13.43
CA GLY A 143 -5.72 1.10 -12.03
C GLY A 143 -6.78 1.96 -11.39
N GLY A 144 -6.43 2.61 -10.27
CA GLY A 144 -7.39 3.44 -9.58
C GLY A 144 -6.71 4.49 -8.72
N LYS A 145 -7.50 5.13 -7.89
CA LYS A 145 -7.02 6.24 -7.06
C LYS A 145 -7.50 6.13 -5.64
N ILE A 146 -6.67 6.59 -4.72
CA ILE A 146 -7.08 6.80 -3.34
C ILE A 146 -7.15 8.31 -3.14
N LEU A 147 -8.29 8.79 -2.67
CA LEU A 147 -8.47 10.21 -2.40
C LEU A 147 -8.40 10.41 -0.89
N MET A 148 -7.65 11.42 -0.48
CA MET A 148 -7.50 11.71 0.94
C MET A 148 -8.32 12.94 1.25
N ILE A 149 -9.24 12.83 2.21
CA ILE A 149 -9.99 13.99 2.64
C ILE A 149 -9.64 14.29 4.08
N LYS A 150 -9.76 15.53 4.49
CA LYS A 150 -9.44 15.94 5.83
C LYS A 150 -10.30 17.11 6.29
#